data_7f383db742a5c178191ad12040c91a0c
#
_entry.id   7f383db742a5c178191ad12040c91a0c
#
_cell.length_a   1.000
_cell.length_b   1.000
_cell.length_c   1.000
_cell.angle_alpha   90.00
_cell.angle_beta   90.00
_cell.angle_gamma   90.00
#
_symmetry.space_group_name_H-M   'P 1'
#
loop_
_entity.id
_entity.type
_entity.pdbx_description
1 polymer ?
#
loop_
_entity_poly.entity_id
_entity_poly.type
_entity_poly.pdbx_seq_one_letter_code
_entity_poly.pdbx_strand_id
1 'polypeptide(L)'
;ISKGVTCLVDISGISSEEQYNITCLTASSVARYYKQMWEENYSEWEKLPTLLITLEEAHEFLDPNKPKTIFSDIALTYRKYRVGLNAVTPRPSRINFDVFAELWTKIIMKTELSQDRSYLTKNTPFLEYSDTEIKMLDVGEALLISEPRIKFAVPMKVLHYPEYLDEREGVDYKLTPSKALSEMDERLKRIHRAGESLSREQ
;
A
#
# COMPACT_ATOMS: atom_id res chain seq x y z
N ILE A 1 -10.02 4.97 -11.20
CA ILE A 1 -10.32 4.06 -10.08
C ILE A 1 -11.57 3.23 -10.40
N SER A 2 -12.70 3.85 -10.75
CA SER A 2 -13.95 3.13 -11.08
C SER A 2 -13.86 2.12 -12.23
N LYS A 3 -12.80 2.16 -13.03
CA LYS A 3 -12.51 1.23 -14.13
C LYS A 3 -11.54 0.10 -13.77
N GLY A 4 -11.20 -0.06 -12.49
CA GLY A 4 -10.26 -1.10 -12.04
C GLY A 4 -8.82 -0.87 -12.49
N VAL A 5 -8.37 0.38 -12.55
CA VAL A 5 -7.00 0.76 -12.91
C VAL A 5 -6.14 1.03 -11.68
N THR A 6 -4.86 0.73 -11.78
CA THR A 6 -3.87 1.17 -10.79
C THR A 6 -3.51 2.64 -11.03
N CYS A 7 -3.53 3.43 -9.97
CA CYS A 7 -3.13 4.83 -9.99
C CYS A 7 -1.87 4.98 -9.12
N LEU A 8 -0.79 5.45 -9.70
CA LEU A 8 0.43 5.82 -8.99
C LEU A 8 0.43 7.35 -8.80
N VAL A 9 0.57 7.79 -7.56
CA VAL A 9 0.65 9.21 -7.21
C VAL A 9 2.09 9.50 -6.78
N ASP A 10 2.82 10.19 -7.62
CA ASP A 10 4.17 10.67 -7.31
C ASP A 10 4.08 12.06 -6.67
N ILE A 11 4.58 12.16 -5.44
CA ILE A 11 4.62 13.37 -4.63
C ILE A 11 6.06 13.82 -4.34
N SER A 12 7.03 13.35 -5.12
CA SER A 12 8.42 13.79 -5.00
C SER A 12 8.57 15.29 -5.33
N GLY A 13 9.57 15.92 -4.75
CA GLY A 13 9.91 17.31 -5.05
C GLY A 13 9.11 18.40 -4.32
N ILE A 14 8.21 18.02 -3.42
CA ILE A 14 7.50 18.95 -2.51
C ILE A 14 7.91 18.70 -1.05
N SER A 15 7.59 19.64 -0.15
CA SER A 15 7.94 19.52 1.26
C SER A 15 7.25 18.32 1.93
N SER A 16 7.85 17.78 3.01
CA SER A 16 7.27 16.64 3.75
C SER A 16 5.88 16.94 4.30
N GLU A 17 5.59 18.17 4.69
CA GLU A 17 4.27 18.58 5.16
C GLU A 17 3.23 18.55 4.02
N GLU A 18 3.60 19.07 2.84
CA GLU A 18 2.75 19.02 1.65
C GLU A 18 2.52 17.57 1.19
N GLN A 19 3.57 16.75 1.19
CA GLN A 19 3.44 15.30 0.90
C GLN A 19 2.41 14.64 1.82
N TYR A 20 2.54 14.87 3.13
CA TYR A 20 1.62 14.34 4.13
C TYR A 20 0.17 14.79 3.87
N ASN A 21 -0.04 16.08 3.64
CA ASN A 21 -1.36 16.65 3.42
C ASN A 21 -2.00 16.14 2.12
N ILE A 22 -1.27 16.13 1.01
CA ILE A 22 -1.75 15.63 -0.29
C ILE A 22 -2.11 14.15 -0.19
N THR A 23 -1.27 13.35 0.45
CA THR A 23 -1.51 11.91 0.64
C THR A 23 -2.80 11.67 1.44
N CYS A 24 -2.97 12.37 2.56
CA CYS A 24 -4.18 12.28 3.38
C CYS A 24 -5.43 12.77 2.65
N LEU A 25 -5.35 13.88 1.93
CA LEU A 25 -6.48 14.44 1.18
C LEU A 25 -6.91 13.52 0.03
N THR A 26 -5.95 12.99 -0.73
CA THR A 26 -6.23 12.08 -1.84
C THR A 26 -6.90 10.81 -1.33
N ALA A 27 -6.31 10.15 -0.33
CA ALA A 27 -6.87 8.96 0.27
C ALA A 27 -8.28 9.21 0.85
N SER A 28 -8.45 10.35 1.55
CA SER A 28 -9.73 10.77 2.13
C SER A 28 -10.80 10.97 1.08
N SER A 29 -10.48 11.64 -0.03
CA SER A 29 -11.43 11.92 -1.11
C SER A 29 -11.93 10.62 -1.75
N VAL A 30 -11.02 9.70 -2.04
CA VAL A 30 -11.38 8.42 -2.68
C VAL A 30 -12.14 7.51 -1.71
N ALA A 31 -11.69 7.41 -0.46
CA ALA A 31 -12.37 6.58 0.54
C ALA A 31 -13.79 7.09 0.84
N ARG A 32 -13.96 8.41 0.97
CA ARG A 32 -15.28 9.03 1.17
C ARG A 32 -16.21 8.82 -0.01
N TYR A 33 -15.69 8.87 -1.23
CA TYR A 33 -16.48 8.55 -2.42
C TYR A 33 -17.09 7.14 -2.34
N TYR A 34 -16.28 6.12 -1.96
CA TYR A 34 -16.80 4.77 -1.81
C TYR A 34 -17.85 4.64 -0.71
N LYS A 35 -17.64 5.35 0.41
CA LYS A 35 -18.62 5.42 1.49
C LYS A 35 -19.92 6.09 1.03
N GLN A 36 -19.84 7.24 0.37
CA GLN A 36 -21.00 7.97 -0.15
C GLN A 36 -21.78 7.14 -1.16
N MET A 37 -21.11 6.47 -2.10
CA MET A 37 -21.77 5.58 -3.05
C MET A 37 -22.51 4.44 -2.35
N TRP A 38 -21.92 3.87 -1.29
CA TRP A 38 -22.59 2.84 -0.49
C TRP A 38 -23.85 3.36 0.22
N GLU A 39 -23.81 4.60 0.73
CA GLU A 39 -24.91 5.22 1.47
C GLU A 39 -26.03 5.72 0.57
N GLU A 40 -25.70 6.31 -0.58
CA GLU A 40 -26.65 7.03 -1.45
C GLU A 40 -27.04 6.26 -2.70
N ASN A 41 -26.17 5.40 -3.23
CA ASN A 41 -26.40 4.67 -4.49
C ASN A 41 -25.79 3.27 -4.48
N TYR A 42 -26.38 2.40 -3.68
CA TYR A 42 -25.88 1.04 -3.44
C TYR A 42 -25.71 0.22 -4.74
N SER A 43 -26.63 0.37 -5.70
CA SER A 43 -26.60 -0.36 -6.98
C SER A 43 -25.39 0.01 -7.85
N GLU A 44 -24.95 1.25 -7.82
CA GLU A 44 -23.73 1.67 -8.50
C GLU A 44 -22.48 1.32 -7.70
N TRP A 45 -22.57 1.37 -6.37
CA TRP A 45 -21.46 0.92 -5.51
C TRP A 45 -21.15 -0.57 -5.73
N GLU A 46 -22.13 -1.44 -5.93
CA GLU A 46 -21.90 -2.86 -6.21
C GLU A 46 -21.05 -3.10 -7.46
N LYS A 47 -21.12 -2.19 -8.44
CA LYS A 47 -20.33 -2.26 -9.68
C LYS A 47 -18.90 -1.75 -9.51
N LEU A 48 -18.59 -1.05 -8.42
CA LEU A 48 -17.25 -0.54 -8.18
C LEU A 48 -16.29 -1.70 -7.86
N PRO A 49 -15.07 -1.66 -8.37
CA PRO A 49 -14.03 -2.59 -7.97
C PRO A 49 -13.65 -2.36 -6.49
N THR A 50 -13.08 -3.38 -5.85
CA THR A 50 -12.46 -3.18 -4.53
C THR A 50 -11.29 -2.21 -4.66
N LEU A 51 -11.26 -1.20 -3.80
CA LEU A 51 -10.15 -0.26 -3.70
C LEU A 51 -9.15 -0.76 -2.68
N LEU A 52 -7.89 -0.90 -3.08
CA LEU A 52 -6.77 -1.13 -2.19
C LEU A 52 -5.85 0.09 -2.23
N ILE A 53 -5.67 0.74 -1.11
CA ILE A 53 -4.74 1.85 -0.95
C ILE A 53 -3.44 1.29 -0.38
N THR A 54 -2.36 1.37 -1.16
CA THR A 54 -1.01 1.03 -0.68
C THR A 54 -0.32 2.28 -0.19
N LEU A 55 0.11 2.24 1.06
CA LEU A 55 0.77 3.34 1.75
C LEU A 55 2.22 2.93 2.06
N GLU A 56 3.16 3.52 1.36
CA GLU A 56 4.58 3.40 1.64
C GLU A 56 4.95 4.25 2.86
N GLU A 57 5.98 3.83 3.59
CA GLU A 57 6.42 4.48 4.84
C GLU A 57 5.27 4.70 5.83
N ALA A 58 4.39 3.71 5.95
CA ALA A 58 3.12 3.80 6.67
C ALA A 58 3.28 4.26 8.14
N HIS A 59 4.45 4.04 8.76
CA HIS A 59 4.75 4.51 10.11
C HIS A 59 4.74 6.05 10.24
N GLU A 60 4.89 6.79 9.15
CA GLU A 60 4.77 8.25 9.19
C GLU A 60 3.32 8.72 9.35
N PHE A 61 2.35 7.92 8.95
CA PHE A 61 0.92 8.22 8.97
C PHE A 61 0.15 7.50 10.08
N LEU A 62 0.70 6.41 10.61
CA LEU A 62 0.04 5.51 11.56
C LEU A 62 0.74 5.47 12.93
N ASP A 63 1.65 6.41 13.21
CA ASP A 63 2.36 6.52 14.49
C ASP A 63 1.38 6.83 15.63
N PRO A 64 1.39 6.07 16.74
CA PRO A 64 0.49 6.26 17.87
C PRO A 64 0.62 7.64 18.55
N ASN A 65 1.76 8.32 18.37
CA ASN A 65 2.03 9.64 18.92
C ASN A 65 1.58 10.79 17.99
N LYS A 66 1.07 10.47 16.80
CA LYS A 66 0.52 11.45 15.84
C LYS A 66 -1.01 11.43 15.87
N PRO A 67 -1.67 12.50 15.42
CA PRO A 67 -3.13 12.50 15.24
C PRO A 67 -3.58 11.39 14.32
N LYS A 68 -4.76 10.83 14.58
CA LYS A 68 -5.36 9.82 13.71
C LYS A 68 -5.58 10.38 12.31
N THR A 69 -5.19 9.60 11.32
CA THR A 69 -5.35 9.93 9.90
C THR A 69 -6.50 9.13 9.29
N ILE A 70 -6.88 9.48 8.06
CA ILE A 70 -7.84 8.69 7.27
C ILE A 70 -7.39 7.22 7.11
N PHE A 71 -6.09 6.93 7.12
CA PHE A 71 -5.57 5.57 6.99
C PHE A 71 -5.92 4.71 8.21
N SER A 72 -5.94 5.30 9.42
CA SER A 72 -6.45 4.61 10.61
C SER A 72 -7.93 4.24 10.45
N ASP A 73 -8.75 5.16 9.95
CA ASP A 73 -10.18 4.90 9.72
C ASP A 73 -10.37 3.83 8.63
N ILE A 74 -9.58 3.86 7.57
CA ILE A 74 -9.63 2.85 6.49
C ILE A 74 -9.35 1.47 7.06
N ALA A 75 -8.28 1.30 7.84
CA ALA A 75 -7.94 0.02 8.45
C ALA A 75 -9.04 -0.49 9.38
N LEU A 76 -9.59 0.40 10.23
CA LEU A 76 -10.54 0.02 11.29
C LEU A 76 -11.98 -0.14 10.81
N THR A 77 -12.43 0.62 9.79
CA THR A 77 -13.87 0.75 9.53
C THR A 77 -14.30 0.66 8.08
N TYR A 78 -13.42 0.90 7.10
CA TYR A 78 -13.82 1.04 5.69
C TYR A 78 -13.93 -0.27 4.91
N ARG A 79 -13.61 -1.41 5.51
CA ARG A 79 -13.73 -2.72 4.85
C ARG A 79 -15.15 -2.97 4.30
N LYS A 80 -16.19 -2.55 5.01
CA LYS A 80 -17.59 -2.68 4.56
C LYS A 80 -17.89 -1.87 3.30
N TYR A 81 -17.12 -0.83 3.04
CA TYR A 81 -17.24 -0.02 1.82
C TYR A 81 -16.36 -0.52 0.68
N ARG A 82 -15.71 -1.68 0.82
CA ARG A 82 -14.74 -2.26 -0.13
C ARG A 82 -13.46 -1.43 -0.27
N VAL A 83 -13.07 -0.72 0.78
CA VAL A 83 -11.79 -0.01 0.82
C VAL A 83 -10.88 -0.71 1.82
N GLY A 84 -9.71 -1.14 1.34
CA GLY A 84 -8.66 -1.78 2.14
C GLY A 84 -7.40 -0.94 2.18
N LEU A 85 -6.58 -1.19 3.21
CA LEU A 85 -5.26 -0.59 3.38
C LEU A 85 -4.18 -1.68 3.26
N ASN A 86 -3.16 -1.41 2.45
CA ASN A 86 -1.90 -2.12 2.44
C ASN A 86 -0.83 -1.17 3.00
N ALA A 87 -0.33 -1.46 4.20
CA ALA A 87 0.66 -0.64 4.89
C ALA A 87 2.04 -1.27 4.73
N VAL A 88 2.95 -0.56 4.06
CA VAL A 88 4.35 -0.95 3.88
C VAL A 88 5.21 -0.12 4.81
N THR A 89 6.03 -0.77 5.65
CA THR A 89 6.86 -0.08 6.64
C THR A 89 8.09 -0.89 7.03
N PRO A 90 9.26 -0.27 7.17
CA PRO A 90 10.43 -0.89 7.79
C PRO A 90 10.38 -0.83 9.34
N ARG A 91 9.40 -0.12 9.92
CA ARG A 91 9.31 0.17 11.35
C ARG A 91 7.94 -0.25 11.93
N PRO A 92 7.61 -1.55 11.96
CA PRO A 92 6.30 -2.02 12.43
C PRO A 92 6.00 -1.64 13.88
N SER A 93 6.99 -1.49 14.74
CA SER A 93 6.80 -1.05 16.13
C SER A 93 6.31 0.40 16.27
N ARG A 94 6.36 1.20 15.20
CA ARG A 94 5.84 2.56 15.14
C ARG A 94 4.42 2.65 14.54
N ILE A 95 3.80 1.52 14.25
CA ILE A 95 2.39 1.48 13.83
C ILE A 95 1.50 1.41 15.07
N ASN A 96 0.45 2.22 15.09
CA ASN A 96 -0.58 2.15 16.14
C ASN A 96 -1.10 0.72 16.28
N PHE A 97 -1.18 0.24 17.52
CA PHE A 97 -1.52 -1.15 17.82
C PHE A 97 -2.91 -1.56 17.28
N ASP A 98 -3.92 -0.69 17.42
CA ASP A 98 -5.27 -1.01 16.96
C ASP A 98 -5.29 -1.19 15.43
N VAL A 99 -4.57 -0.34 14.71
CA VAL A 99 -4.42 -0.47 13.26
C VAL A 99 -3.65 -1.74 12.91
N PHE A 100 -2.54 -2.01 13.60
CA PHE A 100 -1.72 -3.21 13.34
C PHE A 100 -2.52 -4.50 13.56
N ALA A 101 -3.38 -4.54 14.56
CA ALA A 101 -4.25 -5.69 14.86
C ALA A 101 -5.27 -5.97 13.74
N GLU A 102 -5.77 -4.93 13.07
CA GLU A 102 -6.74 -5.07 11.97
C GLU A 102 -6.09 -5.41 10.61
N LEU A 103 -4.76 -5.35 10.52
CA LEU A 103 -4.02 -5.82 9.34
C LEU A 103 -3.82 -7.35 9.42
N TRP A 104 -4.85 -8.10 9.08
CA TRP A 104 -4.90 -9.56 9.27
C TRP A 104 -3.92 -10.35 8.39
N THR A 105 -3.55 -9.82 7.24
CA THR A 105 -2.51 -10.41 6.39
C THR A 105 -1.22 -9.63 6.57
N LYS A 106 -0.16 -10.34 6.97
CA LYS A 106 1.17 -9.79 7.17
C LYS A 106 2.18 -10.56 6.35
N ILE A 107 3.00 -9.84 5.60
CA ILE A 107 4.17 -10.37 4.89
C ILE A 107 5.38 -9.77 5.58
N ILE A 108 6.10 -10.60 6.32
CA ILE A 108 7.21 -10.18 7.16
C ILE A 108 8.51 -10.59 6.47
N MET A 109 9.26 -9.62 6.05
CA MET A 109 10.59 -9.79 5.48
C MET A 109 11.66 -9.61 6.55
N LYS A 110 12.93 -9.79 6.19
CA LYS A 110 14.06 -9.59 7.10
C LYS A 110 13.94 -8.26 7.84
N THR A 111 14.01 -8.34 9.17
CA THR A 111 13.90 -7.17 10.05
C THR A 111 15.10 -7.16 10.99
N GLU A 112 15.96 -6.14 10.84
CA GLU A 112 17.23 -6.07 11.58
C GLU A 112 17.05 -5.58 13.03
N LEU A 113 16.13 -4.62 13.25
CA LEU A 113 15.96 -4.01 14.57
C LEU A 113 15.23 -4.96 15.53
N SER A 114 15.86 -5.25 16.67
CA SER A 114 15.30 -6.14 17.69
C SER A 114 13.97 -5.63 18.26
N GLN A 115 13.79 -4.32 18.37
CA GLN A 115 12.54 -3.72 18.81
C GLN A 115 11.40 -4.05 17.87
N ASP A 116 11.61 -3.95 16.56
CA ASP A 116 10.61 -4.23 15.54
C ASP A 116 10.31 -5.74 15.50
N ARG A 117 11.32 -6.61 15.59
CA ARG A 117 11.11 -8.06 15.70
C ARG A 117 10.33 -8.44 16.95
N SER A 118 10.68 -7.88 18.10
CA SER A 118 9.94 -8.11 19.36
C SER A 118 8.50 -7.63 19.25
N TYR A 119 8.24 -6.54 18.55
CA TYR A 119 6.88 -6.07 18.33
C TYR A 119 6.09 -7.04 17.44
N LEU A 120 6.67 -7.51 16.35
CA LEU A 120 6.08 -8.50 15.44
C LEU A 120 5.76 -9.80 16.17
N THR A 121 6.74 -10.38 16.88
CA THR A 121 6.59 -11.67 17.55
C THR A 121 5.57 -11.65 18.69
N LYS A 122 5.45 -10.53 19.40
CA LYS A 122 4.49 -10.36 20.49
C LYS A 122 3.07 -10.10 20.04
N ASN A 123 2.91 -9.46 18.88
CA ASN A 123 1.60 -8.95 18.44
C ASN A 123 1.08 -9.62 17.16
N THR A 124 1.76 -10.67 16.69
CA THR A 124 1.30 -11.46 15.54
C THR A 124 1.20 -12.93 15.98
N PRO A 125 0.00 -13.53 15.94
CA PRO A 125 -0.17 -14.94 16.24
C PRO A 125 0.74 -15.82 15.39
N PHE A 126 1.19 -16.94 15.98
CA PHE A 126 2.07 -17.93 15.35
C PHE A 126 3.51 -17.48 15.10
N LEU A 127 3.92 -16.33 15.63
CA LEU A 127 5.30 -15.82 15.55
C LEU A 127 6.01 -15.74 16.90
N GLU A 128 5.44 -16.26 17.97
CA GLU A 128 5.94 -16.09 19.34
C GLU A 128 7.41 -16.53 19.52
N TYR A 129 7.88 -17.46 18.68
CA TYR A 129 9.24 -18.02 18.73
C TYR A 129 10.08 -17.69 17.48
N SER A 130 9.60 -16.86 16.58
CA SER A 130 10.21 -16.61 15.25
C SER A 130 11.19 -15.43 15.20
N ASP A 131 11.67 -14.89 16.32
CA ASP A 131 12.62 -13.75 16.32
C ASP A 131 13.88 -14.06 15.52
N THR A 132 14.47 -15.24 15.78
CA THR A 132 15.69 -15.67 15.08
C THR A 132 15.43 -15.96 13.60
N GLU A 133 14.28 -16.57 13.28
CA GLU A 133 13.87 -16.85 11.91
C GLU A 133 13.73 -15.56 11.09
N ILE A 134 13.01 -14.57 11.61
CA ILE A 134 12.84 -13.25 10.96
C ILE A 134 14.19 -12.57 10.73
N LYS A 135 15.12 -12.67 11.70
CA LYS A 135 16.47 -12.12 11.58
C LYS A 135 17.29 -12.79 10.48
N MET A 136 17.10 -14.10 10.29
CA MET A 136 17.89 -14.94 9.38
C MET A 136 17.34 -15.01 7.95
N LEU A 137 16.17 -14.41 7.67
CA LEU A 137 15.63 -14.34 6.32
C LEU A 137 16.62 -13.68 5.36
N ASP A 138 16.73 -14.25 4.17
CA ASP A 138 17.52 -13.69 3.07
C ASP A 138 16.70 -12.72 2.19
N VAL A 139 17.38 -12.12 1.23
CA VAL A 139 16.74 -11.25 0.24
C VAL A 139 15.68 -12.03 -0.55
N GLY A 140 14.46 -11.51 -0.58
CA GLY A 140 13.33 -12.16 -1.24
C GLY A 140 12.66 -13.25 -0.42
N GLU A 141 13.12 -13.55 0.79
CA GLU A 141 12.43 -14.45 1.72
C GLU A 141 11.48 -13.68 2.63
N ALA A 142 10.36 -14.31 2.96
CA ALA A 142 9.36 -13.73 3.84
C ALA A 142 8.57 -14.81 4.59
N LEU A 143 7.93 -14.41 5.69
CA LEU A 143 6.91 -15.17 6.39
C LEU A 143 5.53 -14.56 6.09
N LEU A 144 4.62 -15.37 5.59
CA LEU A 144 3.22 -14.99 5.37
C LEU A 144 2.36 -15.47 6.51
N ILE A 145 1.60 -14.56 7.10
CA ILE A 145 0.53 -14.83 8.05
C ILE A 145 -0.77 -14.24 7.48
N SER A 146 -1.87 -14.99 7.50
CA SER A 146 -3.16 -14.49 7.00
C SER A 146 -4.30 -15.05 7.83
N GLU A 147 -4.66 -14.34 8.88
CA GLU A 147 -5.78 -14.73 9.74
C GLU A 147 -7.15 -14.47 9.10
N PRO A 148 -8.15 -15.26 9.41
CA PRO A 148 -8.13 -16.54 10.17
C PRO A 148 -7.84 -17.77 9.29
N ARG A 149 -7.43 -17.57 8.03
CA ARG A 149 -7.34 -18.64 7.02
C ARG A 149 -6.12 -19.54 7.21
N ILE A 150 -5.00 -18.96 7.62
CA ILE A 150 -3.72 -19.64 7.79
C ILE A 150 -3.35 -19.55 9.27
N LYS A 151 -3.26 -20.70 9.95
CA LYS A 151 -2.97 -20.81 11.39
C LYS A 151 -1.51 -21.18 11.68
N PHE A 152 -0.59 -20.70 10.87
CA PHE A 152 0.86 -20.83 11.06
C PHE A 152 1.58 -19.83 10.13
N ALA A 153 2.83 -19.51 10.45
CA ALA A 153 3.66 -18.70 9.58
C ALA A 153 4.13 -19.55 8.38
N VAL A 154 3.83 -19.10 7.17
CA VAL A 154 4.22 -19.79 5.93
C VAL A 154 5.48 -19.16 5.38
N PRO A 155 6.62 -19.87 5.34
CA PRO A 155 7.79 -19.39 4.62
C PRO A 155 7.48 -19.26 3.14
N MET A 156 7.86 -18.14 2.54
CA MET A 156 7.66 -17.90 1.12
C MET A 156 8.86 -17.18 0.51
N LYS A 157 9.06 -17.39 -0.80
CA LYS A 157 10.01 -16.63 -1.58
C LYS A 157 9.25 -15.66 -2.49
N VAL A 158 9.61 -14.39 -2.39
CA VAL A 158 9.10 -13.35 -3.26
C VAL A 158 9.89 -13.40 -4.57
N LEU A 159 9.19 -13.51 -5.69
CA LEU A 159 9.83 -13.53 -7.00
C LEU A 159 10.46 -12.16 -7.29
N HIS A 160 11.64 -12.17 -7.88
CA HIS A 160 12.27 -10.96 -8.35
C HIS A 160 11.46 -10.39 -9.53
N TYR A 161 10.97 -9.16 -9.41
CA TYR A 161 10.01 -8.59 -10.35
C TYR A 161 10.44 -8.61 -11.82
N PRO A 162 11.69 -8.25 -12.17
CA PRO A 162 12.18 -8.39 -13.54
C PRO A 162 12.13 -9.83 -14.07
N GLU A 163 12.58 -10.81 -13.28
CA GLU A 163 12.54 -12.24 -13.68
C GLU A 163 11.09 -12.72 -13.87
N TYR A 164 10.18 -12.29 -13.01
CA TYR A 164 8.76 -12.62 -13.13
C TYR A 164 8.12 -12.07 -14.41
N LEU A 165 8.53 -10.88 -14.85
CA LEU A 165 8.07 -10.29 -16.11
C LEU A 165 8.64 -11.03 -17.31
N ASP A 166 9.94 -11.34 -17.32
CA ASP A 166 10.61 -12.08 -18.39
C ASP A 166 9.96 -13.46 -18.61
N GLU A 167 9.61 -14.16 -17.54
CA GLU A 167 8.94 -15.46 -17.61
C GLU A 167 7.53 -15.40 -18.21
N ARG A 168 6.79 -14.32 -17.95
CA ARG A 168 5.37 -14.20 -18.35
C ARG A 168 5.15 -13.61 -19.72
N GLU A 169 5.97 -12.65 -20.15
CA GLU A 169 5.67 -11.82 -21.31
C GLU A 169 6.66 -11.99 -22.45
N GLY A 170 7.78 -12.67 -22.24
CA GLY A 170 8.84 -12.81 -23.25
C GLY A 170 9.36 -11.46 -23.75
N VAL A 171 9.15 -10.40 -22.97
CA VAL A 171 9.50 -9.03 -23.31
C VAL A 171 10.82 -8.68 -22.61
N ASP A 172 11.79 -8.28 -23.41
CA ASP A 172 13.08 -7.79 -22.93
C ASP A 172 12.87 -6.46 -22.15
N TYR A 173 12.50 -6.57 -20.86
CA TYR A 173 12.37 -5.42 -19.95
C TYR A 173 13.71 -4.89 -19.45
N LYS A 174 14.72 -4.85 -20.29
CA LYS A 174 15.86 -3.96 -20.07
C LYS A 174 15.44 -2.51 -20.33
N LEU A 175 14.41 -2.07 -19.60
CA LEU A 175 14.13 -0.66 -19.44
C LEU A 175 15.27 -0.08 -18.62
N THR A 176 16.26 0.48 -19.31
CA THR A 176 17.21 1.37 -18.63
C THR A 176 16.39 2.49 -17.95
N PRO A 177 16.78 2.93 -16.75
CA PRO A 177 16.07 4.03 -16.05
C PRO A 177 15.79 5.25 -16.93
N SER A 178 16.67 5.54 -17.91
CA SER A 178 16.49 6.59 -18.90
C SER A 178 15.30 6.38 -19.85
N LYS A 179 14.97 5.14 -20.19
CA LYS A 179 13.86 4.84 -21.10
C LYS A 179 12.51 4.90 -20.38
N ALA A 180 12.45 4.44 -19.14
CA ALA A 180 11.27 4.57 -18.28
C ALA A 180 10.94 6.05 -17.99
N LEU A 181 11.97 6.88 -17.72
CA LEU A 181 11.82 8.32 -17.52
C LEU A 181 11.36 9.02 -18.79
N SER A 182 11.86 8.65 -19.97
CA SER A 182 11.42 9.27 -21.23
C SER A 182 9.99 8.91 -21.61
N GLU A 183 9.55 7.68 -21.37
CA GLU A 183 8.16 7.26 -21.59
C GLU A 183 7.18 7.93 -20.60
N MET A 184 7.62 8.13 -19.36
CA MET A 184 6.85 8.84 -18.34
C MET A 184 6.72 10.34 -18.67
N ASP A 185 7.80 10.96 -19.14
CA ASP A 185 7.83 12.37 -19.58
C ASP A 185 6.94 12.60 -20.81
N GLU A 186 6.90 11.65 -21.77
CA GLU A 186 5.99 11.72 -22.91
C GLU A 186 4.50 11.55 -22.50
N ARG A 187 4.22 10.68 -21.52
CA ARG A 187 2.86 10.54 -20.97
C ARG A 187 2.41 11.82 -20.25
N LEU A 188 3.26 12.41 -19.44
CA LEU A 188 2.99 13.67 -18.75
C LEU A 188 2.73 14.81 -19.73
N LYS A 189 3.52 14.92 -20.80
CA LYS A 189 3.31 15.90 -21.88
C LYS A 189 1.96 15.70 -22.60
N ARG A 190 1.52 14.47 -22.79
CA ARG A 190 0.18 14.18 -23.38
C ARG A 190 -0.95 14.61 -22.44
N ILE A 191 -0.82 14.35 -21.13
CA ILE A 191 -1.81 14.73 -20.12
C ILE A 191 -1.88 16.27 -20.01
N HIS A 192 -0.74 16.95 -20.02
CA HIS A 192 -0.69 18.43 -19.98
C HIS A 192 -1.38 19.05 -21.20
N ARG A 193 -1.09 18.54 -22.40
CA ARG A 193 -1.73 19.01 -23.63
C ARG A 193 -3.25 18.77 -23.65
N ALA A 194 -3.71 17.63 -23.10
CA ALA A 194 -5.14 17.35 -22.98
C ALA A 194 -5.82 18.28 -21.95
N GLY A 195 -5.13 18.64 -20.87
CA GLY A 195 -5.61 19.62 -19.88
C GLY A 195 -5.73 21.03 -20.45
N GLU A 196 -4.75 21.46 -21.25
CA GLU A 196 -4.79 22.78 -21.91
C GLU A 196 -5.86 22.91 -23.01
N SER A 197 -6.21 21.82 -23.69
CA SER A 197 -7.31 21.84 -24.66
C SER A 197 -8.67 22.01 -24.00
N LEU A 198 -8.88 21.38 -22.82
CA LEU A 198 -10.12 21.50 -22.04
C LEU A 198 -10.28 22.89 -21.38
N SER A 199 -9.19 23.61 -21.10
CA SER A 199 -9.25 24.95 -20.52
C SER A 199 -9.46 26.06 -21.57
N ARG A 200 -9.38 25.76 -22.87
CA ARG A 200 -9.64 26.72 -23.96
C ARG A 200 -11.07 26.65 -24.53
N GLU A 201 -11.83 25.66 -24.10
CA GLU A 201 -13.24 25.47 -24.51
C GLU A 201 -14.25 25.96 -23.44
N GLN A 202 -13.76 26.63 -22.39
CA GLN A 202 -14.57 27.37 -21.41
C GLN A 202 -14.32 28.87 -21.54
#